data_810abe7412aa945358cf6f1baf9fb0d1
#
_entry.id   810abe7412aa945358cf6f1baf9fb0d1
#
_cell.length_a   1.000
_cell.length_b   1.000
_cell.length_c   1.000
_cell.angle_alpha   90.00
_cell.angle_beta   90.00
_cell.angle_gamma   90.00
#
_symmetry.space_group_name_H-M   'P 1'
#
loop_
_entity.id
_entity.type
_entity.pdbx_description
1 polymer ?
#
loop_
_entity_poly.entity_id
_entity_poly.type
_entity_poly.pdbx_seq_one_letter_code
_entity_poly.pdbx_strand_id
1 'polypeptide(L)'
;MNKLIRKGCVAVIYSPEFGAGWSTWNRKYPEILFDPAIVEFVEKDQSEELQVYVTLKYPGIYDGGIVGLKIEWIPEGSFFRVNEYDGAENIELRDRIRWIQA
;
A
#
# COMPACT_ATOMS: atom_id res chain seq x y z
N MET A 1 1.21 -14.26 3.90
CA MET A 1 1.60 -13.13 3.03
C MET A 1 3.04 -12.77 3.24
N ASN A 2 3.78 -12.63 2.15
CA ASN A 2 5.17 -12.15 2.25
C ASN A 2 5.16 -10.64 2.50
N LYS A 3 6.07 -10.20 3.38
CA LYS A 3 6.23 -8.79 3.72
C LYS A 3 7.71 -8.45 3.67
N LEU A 4 8.03 -7.25 3.22
CA LEU A 4 9.40 -6.77 3.25
C LEU A 4 9.64 -6.07 4.59
N ILE A 5 10.61 -6.58 5.33
CA ILE A 5 10.92 -6.07 6.68
C ILE A 5 12.35 -5.52 6.67
N ARG A 6 12.50 -4.28 7.13
CA ARG A 6 13.80 -3.62 7.28
C ARG A 6 13.86 -2.94 8.64
N LYS A 7 14.90 -3.21 9.41
CA LYS A 7 15.13 -2.58 10.73
C LYS A 7 13.89 -2.65 11.64
N GLY A 8 13.22 -3.81 11.61
CA GLY A 8 12.03 -4.02 12.43
C GLY A 8 10.75 -3.37 11.92
N CYS A 9 10.76 -2.81 10.72
CA CYS A 9 9.59 -2.17 10.13
C CYS A 9 9.15 -2.91 8.86
N VAL A 10 7.84 -2.95 8.66
CA VAL A 10 7.19 -3.56 7.50
C VAL A 10 6.83 -2.49 6.48
N ALA A 11 7.15 -2.74 5.22
CA ALA A 11 6.76 -1.88 4.11
C ALA A 11 5.28 -2.04 3.81
N VAL A 12 4.52 -0.96 3.84
CA VAL A 12 3.10 -0.92 3.49
C VAL A 12 2.90 0.01 2.31
N ILE A 13 2.23 -0.47 1.28
CA ILE A 13 2.07 0.23 0.00
C ILE A 13 0.69 0.89 -0.04
N TYR A 14 0.63 2.15 -0.41
CA TYR A 14 -0.63 2.87 -0.50
C TYR A 14 -0.58 3.93 -1.60
N SER A 15 -1.76 4.38 -2.04
CA SER A 15 -1.91 5.42 -3.05
C SER A 15 -2.49 6.68 -2.42
N PRO A 16 -1.72 7.77 -2.26
CA PRO A 16 -2.21 8.97 -1.60
C PRO A 16 -3.03 9.90 -2.46
N GLU A 17 -3.13 9.66 -3.76
CA GLU A 17 -3.78 10.58 -4.70
C GLU A 17 -5.28 10.28 -4.87
N PHE A 18 -6.08 11.32 -5.08
CA PHE A 18 -7.51 11.17 -5.36
C PHE A 18 -7.72 10.38 -6.66
N GLY A 19 -8.73 9.52 -6.66
CA GLY A 19 -9.06 8.69 -7.83
C GLY A 19 -8.07 7.56 -8.10
N ALA A 20 -7.14 7.30 -7.20
CA ALA A 20 -6.02 6.40 -7.43
C ALA A 20 -5.91 5.29 -6.37
N GLY A 21 -7.01 4.78 -5.88
CA GLY A 21 -7.02 3.74 -4.84
C GLY A 21 -6.14 2.55 -5.17
N TRP A 22 -5.58 1.93 -4.14
CA TRP A 22 -4.74 0.74 -4.29
C TRP A 22 -5.39 -0.46 -3.62
N SER A 23 -4.98 -0.85 -2.41
CA SER A 23 -5.54 -2.03 -1.74
C SER A 23 -7.04 -1.87 -1.42
N THR A 24 -7.48 -0.65 -1.13
CA THR A 24 -8.89 -0.38 -0.82
C THR A 24 -9.81 -0.52 -2.03
N TRP A 25 -9.26 -0.41 -3.24
CA TRP A 25 -10.00 -0.59 -4.49
C TRP A 25 -9.73 -1.94 -5.16
N ASN A 26 -8.88 -2.78 -4.56
CA ASN A 26 -8.49 -4.08 -5.08
C ASN A 26 -8.64 -5.16 -4.01
N ARG A 27 -9.82 -5.26 -3.41
CA ARG A 27 -10.05 -6.17 -2.28
C ARG A 27 -9.88 -7.65 -2.61
N LYS A 28 -9.91 -7.99 -3.89
CA LYS A 28 -9.63 -9.35 -4.36
C LYS A 28 -8.18 -9.76 -4.11
N TYR A 29 -7.28 -8.80 -4.04
CA TYR A 29 -5.84 -9.04 -3.90
C TYR A 29 -5.27 -8.35 -2.67
N PRO A 30 -5.57 -8.85 -1.45
CA PRO A 30 -5.07 -8.21 -0.23
C PRO A 30 -3.55 -8.19 -0.11
N GLU A 31 -2.86 -9.10 -0.79
CA GLU A 31 -1.40 -9.19 -0.77
C GLU A 31 -0.70 -8.00 -1.42
N ILE A 32 -1.38 -7.21 -2.24
CA ILE A 32 -0.77 -6.02 -2.86
C ILE A 32 -0.41 -4.94 -1.85
N LEU A 33 -0.96 -5.03 -0.65
CA LEU A 33 -0.62 -4.12 0.44
C LEU A 33 0.83 -4.29 0.89
N PHE A 34 1.40 -5.50 0.73
CA PHE A 34 2.71 -5.86 1.27
C PHE A 34 3.68 -6.41 0.23
N ASP A 35 3.29 -6.63 -1.01
CA ASP A 35 4.09 -7.36 -1.98
C ASP A 35 5.52 -6.80 -2.10
N PRO A 36 6.54 -7.58 -1.71
CA PRO A 36 7.93 -7.10 -1.71
C PRO A 36 8.44 -6.67 -3.08
N ALA A 37 7.99 -7.33 -4.15
CA ALA A 37 8.40 -6.96 -5.50
C ALA A 37 7.86 -5.58 -5.88
N ILE A 38 6.63 -5.28 -5.48
CA ILE A 38 6.04 -3.95 -5.72
C ILE A 38 6.83 -2.90 -4.94
N VAL A 39 7.20 -3.18 -3.68
CA VAL A 39 8.01 -2.25 -2.88
C VAL A 39 9.29 -1.90 -3.63
N GLU A 40 9.99 -2.90 -4.17
CA GLU A 40 11.25 -2.66 -4.88
C GLU A 40 11.05 -1.82 -6.14
N PHE A 41 10.01 -2.10 -6.93
CA PHE A 41 9.70 -1.28 -8.11
C PHE A 41 9.41 0.17 -7.75
N VAL A 42 8.66 0.38 -6.67
CA VAL A 42 8.34 1.74 -6.20
C VAL A 42 9.61 2.47 -5.76
N GLU A 43 10.46 1.79 -4.98
CA GLU A 43 11.71 2.39 -4.50
C GLU A 43 12.66 2.77 -5.63
N LYS A 44 12.67 1.98 -6.71
CA LYS A 44 13.54 2.22 -7.87
C LYS A 44 12.90 3.10 -8.93
N ASP A 45 11.68 3.57 -8.69
CA ASP A 45 10.92 4.38 -9.64
C ASP A 45 10.76 3.69 -11.00
N GLN A 46 10.47 2.39 -10.98
CA GLN A 46 10.31 1.55 -12.16
C GLN A 46 8.84 1.30 -12.46
N SER A 47 8.10 2.33 -12.80
CA SER A 47 6.65 2.24 -13.00
C SER A 47 6.24 1.37 -14.18
N GLU A 48 7.03 1.34 -15.25
CA GLU A 48 6.72 0.50 -16.40
C GLU A 48 6.84 -0.98 -16.07
N GLU A 49 7.92 -1.36 -15.40
CA GLU A 49 8.16 -2.73 -14.95
C GLU A 49 7.10 -3.15 -13.93
N LEU A 50 6.72 -2.23 -13.05
CA LEU A 50 5.67 -2.46 -12.06
C LEU A 50 4.34 -2.74 -12.75
N GLN A 51 3.99 -1.99 -13.78
CA GLN A 51 2.77 -2.18 -14.57
C GLN A 51 2.71 -3.59 -15.15
N VAL A 52 3.80 -4.04 -15.76
CA VAL A 52 3.88 -5.38 -16.32
C VAL A 52 3.71 -6.44 -15.24
N TYR A 53 4.41 -6.28 -14.14
CA TYR A 53 4.38 -7.23 -13.03
C TYR A 53 2.97 -7.40 -12.47
N VAL A 54 2.28 -6.30 -12.15
CA VAL A 54 0.94 -6.38 -11.55
C VAL A 54 -0.10 -6.91 -12.53
N THR A 55 0.03 -6.58 -13.83
CA THR A 55 -0.89 -7.07 -14.84
C THR A 55 -0.81 -8.60 -14.95
N LEU A 56 0.39 -9.15 -14.86
CA LEU A 56 0.60 -10.60 -14.95
C LEU A 56 0.22 -11.33 -13.67
N LYS A 57 0.60 -10.77 -12.51
CA LYS A 57 0.39 -11.44 -11.22
C LYS A 57 -1.03 -11.27 -10.69
N TYR A 58 -1.64 -10.13 -10.95
CA TYR A 58 -2.95 -9.76 -10.41
C TYR A 58 -3.93 -9.40 -11.53
N PRO A 59 -4.40 -10.39 -12.30
CA PRO A 59 -5.31 -10.12 -13.43
C PRO A 59 -6.55 -9.35 -13.00
N GLY A 60 -6.88 -8.30 -13.75
CA GLY A 60 -8.04 -7.46 -13.48
C GLY A 60 -7.83 -6.42 -12.39
N ILE A 61 -6.61 -6.25 -11.90
CA ILE A 61 -6.30 -5.23 -10.89
C ILE A 61 -6.61 -3.83 -11.42
N TYR A 62 -7.14 -2.96 -10.53
CA TYR A 62 -7.22 -1.54 -10.81
C TYR A 62 -5.84 -0.92 -10.58
N ASP A 63 -5.25 -0.37 -11.61
CA ASP A 63 -3.87 0.12 -11.59
C ASP A 63 -3.74 1.63 -11.76
N GLY A 64 -4.83 2.38 -11.62
CA GLY A 64 -4.83 3.83 -11.83
C GLY A 64 -3.91 4.62 -10.90
N GLY A 65 -3.52 4.03 -9.76
CA GLY A 65 -2.64 4.67 -8.79
C GLY A 65 -1.18 4.25 -8.88
N ILE A 66 -0.81 3.43 -9.85
CA ILE A 66 0.51 2.78 -9.88
C ILE A 66 1.67 3.77 -9.88
N VAL A 67 1.54 4.87 -10.62
CA VAL A 67 2.63 5.86 -10.76
C VAL A 67 2.85 6.63 -9.45
N GLY A 68 1.80 6.80 -8.66
CA GLY A 68 1.86 7.58 -7.42
C GLY A 68 1.95 6.77 -6.14
N LEU A 69 2.21 5.47 -6.24
CA LEU A 69 2.31 4.62 -5.04
C LEU A 69 3.43 5.08 -4.11
N LYS A 70 3.15 5.01 -2.82
CA LYS A 70 4.09 5.36 -1.75
C LYS A 70 4.23 4.19 -0.79
N ILE A 71 5.32 4.21 -0.03
CA ILE A 71 5.59 3.20 0.98
C ILE A 71 5.67 3.88 2.33
N GLU A 72 4.94 3.35 3.31
CA GLU A 72 5.11 3.72 4.70
C GLU A 72 5.68 2.54 5.45
N TRP A 73 6.74 2.77 6.22
CA TRP A 73 7.38 1.76 7.04
C TRP A 73 6.77 1.83 8.43
N ILE A 74 6.15 0.73 8.86
CA ILE A 74 5.51 0.66 10.17
C ILE A 74 6.17 -0.42 11.03
N PRO A 75 6.24 -0.24 12.36
CA PRO A 75 6.85 -1.25 13.23
C PRO A 75 6.16 -2.60 13.08
N GLU A 76 6.96 -3.66 12.95
CA GLU A 76 6.45 -5.02 12.85
C GLU A 76 5.54 -5.35 14.03
N GLY A 77 4.39 -5.96 13.76
CA GLY A 77 3.41 -6.30 14.79
C GLY A 77 2.42 -5.18 15.11
N SER A 78 2.62 -3.99 14.57
CA SER A 78 1.66 -2.89 14.77
C SER A 78 0.34 -3.17 14.08
N PHE A 79 -0.75 -2.75 14.70
CA PHE A 79 -2.06 -2.76 14.06
C PHE A 79 -2.29 -1.44 13.36
N PHE A 80 -2.78 -1.51 12.14
CA PHE A 80 -3.05 -0.32 11.32
C PHE A 80 -4.27 -0.55 10.45
N ARG A 81 -4.78 0.52 9.88
CA ARG A 81 -5.80 0.45 8.86
C ARG A 81 -5.46 1.38 7.71
N VAL A 82 -6.00 1.09 6.54
CA VAL A 82 -5.89 1.96 5.38
C VAL A 82 -7.21 2.73 5.28
N ASN A 83 -7.15 4.03 5.52
CA ASN A 83 -8.28 4.92 5.32
C ASN A 83 -8.31 5.33 3.86
N GLU A 84 -9.51 5.56 3.32
CA GLU A 84 -9.67 5.92 1.93
C GLU A 84 -10.76 6.98 1.79
N TYR A 85 -10.49 8.01 0.98
CA TYR A 85 -11.46 9.01 0.60
C TYR A 85 -11.27 9.32 -0.88
N ASP A 86 -12.28 8.99 -1.69
CA ASP A 86 -12.27 9.23 -3.15
C ASP A 86 -10.99 8.69 -3.81
N GLY A 87 -10.52 7.52 -3.36
CA GLY A 87 -9.32 6.86 -3.86
C GLY A 87 -8.03 7.29 -3.17
N ALA A 88 -8.02 8.39 -2.44
CA ALA A 88 -6.85 8.80 -1.67
C ALA A 88 -6.74 7.97 -0.40
N GLU A 89 -5.62 7.28 -0.25
CA GLU A 89 -5.37 6.40 0.87
C GLU A 89 -4.37 7.01 1.85
N ASN A 90 -4.52 6.69 3.13
CA ASN A 90 -3.52 6.97 4.14
C ASN A 90 -3.47 5.82 5.14
N ILE A 91 -2.32 5.67 5.79
CA ILE A 91 -2.09 4.61 6.77
C ILE A 91 -2.28 5.20 8.16
N GLU A 92 -3.14 4.57 8.96
CA GLU A 92 -3.40 5.00 10.33
C GLU A 92 -3.04 3.89 11.30
N LEU A 93 -2.04 4.14 12.15
CA LEU A 93 -1.66 3.19 13.18
C LEU A 93 -2.58 3.33 14.39
N ARG A 94 -3.04 2.19 14.91
CA ARG A 94 -3.94 2.17 16.07
C ARG A 94 -3.38 2.95 17.26
N ASP A 95 -2.09 2.82 17.53
CA ASP A 95 -1.45 3.42 18.69
C ASP A 95 -1.21 4.93 18.56
N ARG A 96 -1.43 5.49 17.38
CA ARG A 96 -1.33 6.94 17.14
C ARG A 96 -2.68 7.65 17.21
N ILE A 97 -3.76 6.90 17.40
CA ILE A 97 -5.10 7.48 17.51
C ILE A 97 -5.24 8.11 18.88
N ARG A 98 -5.63 9.38 18.92
CA ARG A 98 -5.89 10.10 20.16
C ARG A 98 -7.37 10.10 20.43
N TRP A 99 -7.74 9.56 21.57
CA TRP A 99 -9.12 9.57 22.06
C TRP A 99 -9.36 10.85 22.83
N ILE A 100 -10.51 11.49 22.58
CA ILE A 100 -10.93 12.69 23.30
C ILE A 100 -12.16 12.32 24.08
N GLN A 101 -12.12 12.58 25.39
CA GLN A 101 -13.27 12.33 26.25
C GLN A 101 -14.19 13.56 26.27
N ALA A 102 -15.48 13.33 26.06
CA ALA A 102 -16.48 14.39 26.15
C ALA A 102 -16.65 14.92 27.57
#